data_56e0881b989e70130b2cce3b19e0226f
#
_entry.id   56e0881b989e70130b2cce3b19e0226f
#
_cell.length_a   1.000
_cell.length_b   1.000
_cell.length_c   1.000
_cell.angle_alpha   90.00
_cell.angle_beta   90.00
_cell.angle_gamma   90.00
#
_symmetry.space_group_name_H-M   'P 1'
#
loop_
_entity.id
_entity.type
_entity.pdbx_description
1 polymer ?
#
loop_
_entity_poly.entity_id
_entity_poly.type
_entity_poly.pdbx_seq_one_letter_code
_entity_poly.pdbx_strand_id
1 'polypeptide(L)'
;MKRDDLIHPVVSGNKWRKLKGFFQDCDKSKTVLTFGGAYSNHLPAASFALKYFGMHGVMIVRGEELNERSNPYLSYCAAQGMQLHFVSRSEYRALRARQWQPTQEQSQRWNVKEFQVLPEGGAGVHANQGCGEIWSEIYPILTPKHLVLAAGTATTALGILHAMPANSDTQLHVVSAVKGAKKEQELATDLAYSKNITLSWIDETSFGGFGRVNDVLLDKKTSFTEKTAIPIDRNYNAKVLNYLSNVRLNGTVVWLNTGGYPLFERL
;
A
#
# COMPACT_ATOMS: atom_id res chain seq x y z
N MET A 1 7.16 -2.85 -17.94
CA MET A 1 6.75 -2.91 -16.52
C MET A 1 7.75 -2.17 -15.66
N LYS A 2 7.31 -1.32 -14.74
CA LYS A 2 8.14 -0.71 -13.68
C LYS A 2 8.16 -1.64 -12.48
N ARG A 3 9.33 -2.13 -12.11
CA ARG A 3 9.54 -3.22 -11.14
C ARG A 3 9.91 -2.67 -9.75
N ASP A 4 8.97 -2.04 -9.06
CA ASP A 4 9.20 -1.56 -7.69
C ASP A 4 9.29 -2.71 -6.67
N ASP A 5 8.81 -3.90 -7.02
CA ASP A 5 8.99 -5.11 -6.24
C ASP A 5 10.46 -5.50 -6.03
N LEU A 6 11.38 -4.97 -6.83
CA LEU A 6 12.81 -5.22 -6.74
C LEU A 6 13.57 -4.21 -5.88
N ILE A 7 12.93 -3.14 -5.38
CA ILE A 7 13.62 -2.08 -4.60
C ILE A 7 14.21 -2.65 -3.31
N HIS A 8 13.45 -3.50 -2.61
CA HIS A 8 13.90 -4.10 -1.36
C HIS A 8 13.23 -5.46 -1.12
N PRO A 9 13.95 -6.47 -0.64
CA PRO A 9 13.41 -7.82 -0.50
C PRO A 9 12.29 -7.96 0.53
N VAL A 10 12.29 -7.15 1.59
CA VAL A 10 11.29 -7.20 2.68
C VAL A 10 10.32 -6.04 2.58
N VAL A 11 10.85 -4.80 2.56
CA VAL A 11 10.05 -3.58 2.41
C VAL A 11 9.79 -3.36 0.93
N SER A 12 9.05 -4.27 0.32
CA SER A 12 8.90 -4.34 -1.13
C SER A 12 8.01 -3.22 -1.69
N GLY A 13 8.41 -2.71 -2.85
CA GLY A 13 7.60 -1.87 -3.70
C GLY A 13 7.20 -0.53 -3.06
N ASN A 14 5.93 -0.21 -3.18
CA ASN A 14 5.39 1.05 -2.69
C ASN A 14 5.50 1.23 -1.16
N LYS A 15 5.78 0.16 -0.41
CA LYS A 15 6.01 0.29 1.03
C LYS A 15 7.36 0.93 1.33
N TRP A 16 8.40 0.61 0.56
CA TRP A 16 9.68 1.31 0.64
C TRP A 16 9.49 2.82 0.44
N ARG A 17 8.81 3.22 -0.63
CA ARG A 17 8.58 4.63 -0.96
C ARG A 17 7.79 5.36 0.12
N LYS A 18 6.73 4.73 0.63
CA LYS A 18 5.88 5.32 1.67
C LYS A 18 6.58 5.45 3.02
N LEU A 19 7.42 4.49 3.37
CA LEU A 19 8.11 4.46 4.67
C LEU A 19 9.39 5.31 4.67
N LYS A 20 10.09 5.41 3.54
CA LYS A 20 11.36 6.13 3.41
C LYS A 20 11.30 7.52 4.05
N GLY A 21 10.36 8.37 3.63
CA GLY A 21 10.25 9.73 4.14
C GLY A 21 9.88 9.78 5.62
N PHE A 22 8.97 8.91 6.08
CA PHE A 22 8.63 8.85 7.50
C PHE A 22 9.87 8.56 8.36
N PHE A 23 10.68 7.57 8.01
CA PHE A 23 11.87 7.19 8.77
C PHE A 23 13.05 8.16 8.64
N GLN A 24 13.04 9.04 7.64
CA GLN A 24 14.00 10.14 7.53
C GLN A 24 13.73 11.25 8.55
N ASP A 25 12.45 11.57 8.78
CA ASP A 25 12.03 12.73 9.57
C ASP A 25 11.49 12.38 10.96
N CYS A 26 11.28 11.09 11.26
CA CYS A 26 10.74 10.65 12.53
C CYS A 26 11.71 10.86 13.70
N ASP A 27 11.15 11.15 14.87
CA ASP A 27 11.89 11.16 16.14
C ASP A 27 12.19 9.72 16.58
N LYS A 28 13.46 9.33 16.51
CA LYS A 28 13.88 7.95 16.81
C LYS A 28 13.78 7.57 18.29
N SER A 29 13.60 8.54 19.18
CA SER A 29 13.40 8.30 20.62
C SER A 29 11.97 7.91 20.97
N LYS A 30 10.99 8.20 20.08
CA LYS A 30 9.58 7.94 20.31
C LYS A 30 9.13 6.58 19.80
N THR A 31 8.16 6.01 20.50
CA THR A 31 7.46 4.81 20.03
C THR A 31 6.68 5.11 18.74
N VAL A 32 6.76 4.25 17.76
CA VAL A 32 5.94 4.35 16.56
C VAL A 32 4.68 3.53 16.72
N LEU A 33 3.54 4.21 16.70
CA LEU A 33 2.22 3.61 16.72
C LEU A 33 1.72 3.45 15.28
N THR A 34 1.45 2.22 14.85
CA THR A 34 0.97 1.96 13.49
C THR A 34 -0.21 0.98 13.46
N PHE A 35 -0.89 0.89 12.32
CA PHE A 35 -2.22 0.29 12.19
C PHE A 35 -2.33 -0.57 10.95
N GLY A 36 -3.05 -1.68 11.06
CA GLY A 36 -3.30 -2.53 9.89
C GLY A 36 -4.30 -3.65 10.13
N GLY A 37 -4.83 -4.20 9.05
CA GLY A 37 -5.53 -5.49 9.10
C GLY A 37 -4.53 -6.64 9.20
N ALA A 38 -4.99 -7.81 9.62
CA ALA A 38 -4.15 -8.99 9.86
C ALA A 38 -3.32 -9.46 8.65
N TYR A 39 -3.78 -9.19 7.43
CA TYR A 39 -3.09 -9.54 6.17
C TYR A 39 -2.53 -8.30 5.45
N SER A 40 -2.29 -7.22 6.18
CA SER A 40 -1.74 -6.00 5.61
C SER A 40 -0.24 -6.13 5.36
N ASN A 41 0.20 -5.95 4.12
CA ASN A 41 1.63 -5.88 3.77
C ASN A 41 2.36 -4.70 4.42
N HIS A 42 1.62 -3.75 5.01
CA HIS A 42 2.20 -2.61 5.71
C HIS A 42 2.85 -3.04 7.05
N LEU A 43 2.19 -3.91 7.81
CA LEU A 43 2.68 -4.31 9.12
C LEU A 43 4.06 -4.98 9.08
N PRO A 44 4.31 -6.02 8.25
CA PRO A 44 5.65 -6.59 8.11
C PRO A 44 6.70 -5.60 7.60
N ALA A 45 6.33 -4.73 6.65
CA ALA A 45 7.25 -3.72 6.14
C ALA A 45 7.64 -2.70 7.22
N ALA A 46 6.67 -2.22 8.00
CA ALA A 46 6.90 -1.31 9.12
C ALA A 46 7.72 -1.99 10.23
N SER A 47 7.42 -3.26 10.57
CA SER A 47 8.16 -3.99 11.61
C SER A 47 9.62 -4.18 11.25
N PHE A 48 9.91 -4.53 10.00
CA PHE A 48 11.29 -4.61 9.52
C PHE A 48 12.02 -3.28 9.64
N ALA A 49 11.40 -2.20 9.15
CA ALA A 49 12.01 -0.87 9.19
C ALA A 49 12.24 -0.39 10.64
N LEU A 50 11.26 -0.57 11.52
CA LEU A 50 11.38 -0.24 12.94
C LEU A 50 12.54 -0.97 13.61
N LYS A 51 12.64 -2.28 13.40
CA LYS A 51 13.76 -3.08 13.91
C LYS A 51 15.11 -2.62 13.34
N TYR A 52 15.16 -2.36 12.03
CA TYR A 52 16.38 -1.90 11.36
C TYR A 52 16.89 -0.57 11.95
N PHE A 53 15.99 0.35 12.29
CA PHE A 53 16.32 1.64 12.91
C PHE A 53 16.42 1.58 14.44
N GLY A 54 16.25 0.42 15.07
CA GLY A 54 16.31 0.25 16.52
C GLY A 54 15.16 0.95 17.26
N MET A 55 14.01 1.14 16.62
CA MET A 55 12.88 1.86 17.16
C MET A 55 11.82 0.94 17.77
N HIS A 56 11.17 1.42 18.82
CA HIS A 56 10.02 0.73 19.42
C HIS A 56 8.78 0.85 18.53
N GLY A 57 8.10 -0.28 18.28
CA GLY A 57 6.87 -0.32 17.50
C GLY A 57 5.71 -0.95 18.23
N VAL A 58 4.58 -0.26 18.23
CA VAL A 58 3.29 -0.75 18.70
C VAL A 58 2.33 -0.81 17.52
N MET A 59 1.76 -1.99 17.27
CA MET A 59 0.91 -2.26 16.11
C MET A 59 -0.51 -2.56 16.56
N ILE A 60 -1.45 -1.74 16.13
CA ILE A 60 -2.87 -1.93 16.39
C ILE A 60 -3.49 -2.70 15.22
N VAL A 61 -3.86 -3.93 15.51
CA VAL A 61 -4.35 -4.89 14.51
C VAL A 61 -5.87 -4.99 14.58
N ARG A 62 -6.53 -4.83 13.44
CA ARG A 62 -7.97 -5.01 13.34
C ARG A 62 -8.35 -6.49 13.40
N GLY A 63 -9.11 -6.90 14.41
CA GLY A 63 -9.59 -8.26 14.65
C GLY A 63 -9.28 -8.70 16.08
N GLU A 64 -10.19 -8.42 17.01
CA GLU A 64 -10.05 -8.77 18.43
C GLU A 64 -10.01 -10.28 18.70
N GLU A 65 -10.51 -11.06 17.72
CA GLU A 65 -10.48 -12.52 17.72
C GLU A 65 -9.10 -13.13 17.40
N LEU A 66 -8.15 -12.29 16.97
CA LEU A 66 -6.84 -12.71 16.49
C LEU A 66 -5.77 -12.65 17.59
N ASN A 67 -4.63 -13.26 17.29
CA ASN A 67 -3.42 -13.21 18.10
C ASN A 67 -2.16 -13.23 17.20
N GLU A 68 -0.99 -13.15 17.79
CA GLU A 68 0.29 -13.12 17.08
C GLU A 68 0.56 -14.36 16.20
N ARG A 69 -0.10 -15.49 16.49
CA ARG A 69 0.07 -16.77 15.76
C ARG A 69 -1.02 -17.00 14.72
N SER A 70 -1.97 -16.08 14.56
CA SER A 70 -3.13 -16.26 13.68
C SER A 70 -2.77 -16.35 12.19
N ASN A 71 -1.62 -15.79 11.79
CA ASN A 71 -1.12 -15.92 10.42
C ASN A 71 0.38 -15.51 10.34
N PRO A 72 1.07 -15.83 9.24
CA PRO A 72 2.50 -15.53 9.06
C PRO A 72 2.85 -14.04 9.14
N TYR A 73 1.96 -13.13 8.76
CA TYR A 73 2.18 -11.67 8.82
C TYR A 73 2.35 -11.20 10.26
N LEU A 74 1.44 -11.62 11.14
CA LEU A 74 1.44 -11.25 12.56
C LEU A 74 2.59 -11.93 13.29
N SER A 75 2.83 -13.22 13.02
CA SER A 75 3.96 -13.96 13.60
C SER A 75 5.31 -13.32 13.22
N TYR A 76 5.44 -12.84 11.97
CA TYR A 76 6.63 -12.11 11.54
C TYR A 76 6.79 -10.81 12.32
N CYS A 77 5.74 -10.00 12.48
CA CYS A 77 5.81 -8.75 13.24
C CYS A 77 6.22 -8.98 14.70
N ALA A 78 5.64 -9.98 15.37
CA ALA A 78 6.02 -10.37 16.72
C ALA A 78 7.49 -10.80 16.82
N ALA A 79 7.96 -11.62 15.86
CA ALA A 79 9.36 -12.06 15.79
C ALA A 79 10.36 -10.91 15.51
N GLN A 80 9.89 -9.80 14.92
CA GLN A 80 10.70 -8.58 14.81
C GLN A 80 10.71 -7.75 16.11
N GLY A 81 10.01 -8.17 17.17
CA GLY A 81 9.96 -7.49 18.46
C GLY A 81 8.87 -6.41 18.55
N MET A 82 7.88 -6.42 17.65
CA MET A 82 6.75 -5.49 17.70
C MET A 82 5.74 -5.89 18.76
N GLN A 83 5.17 -4.92 19.45
CA GLN A 83 4.06 -5.09 20.38
C GLN A 83 2.74 -5.06 19.59
N LEU A 84 1.97 -6.17 19.58
CA LEU A 84 0.72 -6.26 18.84
C LEU A 84 -0.48 -6.14 19.79
N HIS A 85 -1.41 -5.25 19.48
CA HIS A 85 -2.68 -5.12 20.16
C HIS A 85 -3.82 -5.34 19.18
N PHE A 86 -4.71 -6.25 19.55
CA PHE A 86 -5.85 -6.64 18.72
C PHE A 86 -7.09 -5.90 19.18
N VAL A 87 -7.76 -5.21 18.26
CA VAL A 87 -8.92 -4.38 18.57
C VAL A 87 -10.12 -4.75 17.70
N SER A 88 -11.33 -4.49 18.20
CA SER A 88 -12.55 -4.75 17.45
C SER A 88 -12.63 -3.91 16.18
N ARG A 89 -13.44 -4.35 15.22
CA ARG A 89 -13.68 -3.60 13.97
C ARG A 89 -14.31 -2.22 14.23
N SER A 90 -15.10 -2.10 15.28
CA SER A 90 -15.71 -0.83 15.70
C SER A 90 -14.65 0.13 16.27
N GLU A 91 -13.80 -0.34 17.16
CA GLU A 91 -12.70 0.44 17.73
C GLU A 91 -11.72 0.89 16.65
N TYR A 92 -11.35 -0.01 15.75
CA TYR A 92 -10.46 0.32 14.62
C TYR A 92 -11.06 1.39 13.70
N ARG A 93 -12.38 1.35 13.46
CA ARG A 93 -13.08 2.38 12.70
C ARG A 93 -13.08 3.72 13.40
N ALA A 94 -13.27 3.73 14.72
CA ALA A 94 -13.21 4.94 15.54
C ALA A 94 -11.80 5.57 15.54
N LEU A 95 -10.74 4.76 15.60
CA LEU A 95 -9.35 5.22 15.44
C LEU A 95 -9.11 5.88 14.09
N ARG A 96 -9.58 5.27 13.02
CA ARG A 96 -9.48 5.84 11.65
C ARG A 96 -10.21 7.18 11.56
N ALA A 97 -11.42 7.30 12.14
CA ALA A 97 -12.19 8.54 12.16
C ALA A 97 -11.46 9.67 12.92
N ARG A 98 -10.70 9.33 13.95
CA ARG A 98 -9.84 10.25 14.71
C ARG A 98 -8.43 10.41 14.11
N GLN A 99 -8.24 10.09 12.85
CA GLN A 99 -6.93 10.20 12.18
C GLN A 99 -5.82 9.44 12.94
N TRP A 100 -6.15 8.26 13.45
CA TRP A 100 -5.26 7.34 14.17
C TRP A 100 -4.77 7.85 15.54
N GLN A 101 -5.41 8.87 16.10
CA GLN A 101 -5.10 9.34 17.44
C GLN A 101 -5.82 8.48 18.49
N PRO A 102 -5.10 7.82 19.42
CA PRO A 102 -5.70 7.06 20.50
C PRO A 102 -6.35 7.98 21.52
N THR A 103 -7.32 7.47 22.25
CA THR A 103 -7.77 8.11 23.50
C THR A 103 -6.74 7.90 24.61
N GLN A 104 -6.87 8.65 25.72
CA GLN A 104 -5.99 8.46 26.86
C GLN A 104 -6.09 7.03 27.43
N GLU A 105 -7.29 6.47 27.49
CA GLU A 105 -7.52 5.09 27.92
C GLU A 105 -6.82 4.08 26.99
N GLN A 106 -6.92 4.27 25.67
CA GLN A 106 -6.24 3.43 24.69
C GLN A 106 -4.71 3.52 24.83
N SER A 107 -4.18 4.73 25.01
CA SER A 107 -2.74 4.95 25.22
C SER A 107 -2.23 4.25 26.48
N GLN A 108 -3.02 4.29 27.57
CA GLN A 108 -2.69 3.57 28.80
C GLN A 108 -2.74 2.05 28.60
N ARG A 109 -3.81 1.53 27.97
CA ARG A 109 -3.99 0.11 27.67
C ARG A 109 -2.86 -0.47 26.79
N TRP A 110 -2.35 0.32 25.84
CA TRP A 110 -1.25 -0.08 24.95
C TRP A 110 0.12 0.30 25.50
N ASN A 111 0.19 0.89 26.70
CA ASN A 111 1.41 1.35 27.33
C ASN A 111 2.26 2.28 26.44
N VAL A 112 1.59 3.20 25.73
CA VAL A 112 2.25 4.21 24.87
C VAL A 112 2.09 5.59 25.52
N LYS A 113 3.21 6.20 25.91
CA LYS A 113 3.23 7.54 26.53
C LYS A 113 3.64 8.60 25.53
N GLU A 114 4.81 8.44 24.95
CA GLU A 114 5.34 9.30 23.91
C GLU A 114 5.41 8.51 22.61
N PHE A 115 4.65 8.94 21.63
CA PHE A 115 4.55 8.22 20.36
C PHE A 115 4.42 9.18 19.18
N GLN A 116 4.71 8.65 18.03
CA GLN A 116 4.40 9.23 16.73
C GLN A 116 3.60 8.23 15.90
N VAL A 117 2.70 8.76 15.09
CA VAL A 117 1.77 7.94 14.31
C VAL A 117 2.32 7.69 12.93
N LEU A 118 2.45 6.41 12.57
CA LEU A 118 2.58 5.96 11.19
C LEU A 118 1.22 5.41 10.74
N PRO A 119 0.44 6.14 9.94
CA PRO A 119 -0.92 5.76 9.59
C PRO A 119 -1.03 4.42 8.84
N GLU A 120 -2.23 3.87 8.77
CA GLU A 120 -2.52 2.63 8.02
C GLU A 120 -1.98 2.72 6.59
N GLY A 121 -1.28 1.67 6.17
CA GLY A 121 -0.68 1.60 4.84
C GLY A 121 0.51 2.53 4.62
N GLY A 122 0.98 3.24 5.65
CA GLY A 122 2.03 4.26 5.56
C GLY A 122 1.57 5.52 4.84
N ALA A 123 0.27 5.89 4.95
CA ALA A 123 -0.27 7.08 4.29
C ALA A 123 0.26 8.38 4.93
N GLY A 124 0.29 9.48 4.16
CA GLY A 124 0.70 10.80 4.64
C GLY A 124 1.51 11.57 3.61
N VAL A 125 1.92 12.80 3.98
CA VAL A 125 2.67 13.70 3.08
C VAL A 125 3.97 13.06 2.59
N HIS A 126 4.76 12.49 3.50
CA HIS A 126 6.01 11.78 3.16
C HIS A 126 5.79 10.61 2.20
N ALA A 127 4.67 9.91 2.36
CA ALA A 127 4.32 8.80 1.48
C ALA A 127 3.96 9.29 0.06
N ASN A 128 3.28 10.42 -0.06
CA ASN A 128 2.98 11.02 -1.36
C ASN A 128 4.27 11.47 -2.06
N GLN A 129 5.19 12.11 -1.34
CA GLN A 129 6.49 12.52 -1.88
C GLN A 129 7.30 11.32 -2.36
N GLY A 130 7.46 10.28 -1.52
CA GLY A 130 8.18 9.07 -1.90
C GLY A 130 7.55 8.31 -3.06
N CYS A 131 6.22 8.29 -3.16
CA CYS A 131 5.52 7.70 -4.30
C CYS A 131 5.61 8.57 -5.57
N GLY A 132 5.81 9.88 -5.44
CA GLY A 132 6.06 10.79 -6.56
C GLY A 132 7.36 10.48 -7.30
N GLU A 133 8.36 9.93 -6.61
CA GLU A 133 9.63 9.49 -7.23
C GLU A 133 9.40 8.50 -8.38
N ILE A 134 8.29 7.73 -8.35
CA ILE A 134 7.94 6.79 -9.43
C ILE A 134 7.84 7.52 -10.78
N TRP A 135 7.16 8.66 -10.81
CA TRP A 135 7.05 9.47 -12.02
C TRP A 135 8.40 9.99 -12.47
N SER A 136 9.19 10.54 -11.56
CA SER A 136 10.52 11.08 -11.84
C SER A 136 11.51 10.03 -12.34
N GLU A 137 11.31 8.76 -11.98
CA GLU A 137 12.12 7.64 -12.48
C GLU A 137 11.66 7.14 -13.86
N ILE A 138 10.39 7.31 -14.23
CA ILE A 138 9.84 6.86 -15.51
C ILE A 138 10.05 7.93 -16.58
N TYR A 139 9.68 9.16 -16.31
CA TYR A 139 9.55 10.25 -17.29
C TYR A 139 10.84 10.56 -18.06
N PRO A 140 12.04 10.59 -17.46
CA PRO A 140 13.28 10.85 -18.21
C PRO A 140 13.64 9.74 -19.20
N ILE A 141 13.16 8.51 -18.98
CA ILE A 141 13.48 7.35 -19.78
C ILE A 141 12.40 7.13 -20.85
N LEU A 142 11.14 7.38 -20.48
CA LEU A 142 9.98 7.03 -21.28
C LEU A 142 8.81 7.95 -20.92
N THR A 143 8.15 8.52 -21.92
CA THR A 143 6.86 9.20 -21.76
C THR A 143 5.74 8.21 -22.06
N PRO A 144 5.14 7.53 -21.06
CA PRO A 144 4.11 6.56 -21.33
C PRO A 144 2.81 7.25 -21.76
N LYS A 145 2.07 6.64 -22.70
CA LYS A 145 0.69 7.07 -22.97
C LYS A 145 -0.24 6.66 -21.83
N HIS A 146 0.03 5.51 -21.22
CA HIS A 146 -0.75 4.96 -20.12
C HIS A 146 0.16 4.49 -18.98
N LEU A 147 -0.12 4.95 -17.77
CA LEU A 147 0.50 4.44 -16.54
C LEU A 147 -0.59 3.72 -15.72
N VAL A 148 -0.39 2.43 -15.46
CA VAL A 148 -1.38 1.56 -14.79
C VAL A 148 -0.85 1.07 -13.48
N LEU A 149 -1.63 1.20 -12.41
CA LEU A 149 -1.27 0.73 -11.06
C LEU A 149 -2.48 0.25 -10.26
N ALA A 150 -2.21 -0.56 -9.24
CA ALA A 150 -3.22 -0.95 -8.26
C ALA A 150 -3.34 0.09 -7.15
N ALA A 151 -4.54 0.25 -6.60
CA ALA A 151 -4.80 1.08 -5.43
C ALA A 151 -5.52 0.34 -4.29
N GLY A 152 -5.09 0.64 -3.06
CA GLY A 152 -5.83 0.40 -1.82
C GLY A 152 -6.21 1.74 -1.19
N THR A 153 -5.24 2.43 -0.60
CA THR A 153 -5.40 3.76 0.03
C THR A 153 -5.17 4.94 -0.92
N ALA A 154 -5.09 4.71 -2.21
CA ALA A 154 -4.76 5.69 -3.26
C ALA A 154 -3.44 6.47 -3.08
N THR A 155 -2.72 6.33 -1.97
CA THR A 155 -1.49 7.10 -1.67
C THR A 155 -0.47 7.06 -2.81
N THR A 156 -0.29 5.89 -3.46
CA THR A 156 0.64 5.78 -4.59
C THR A 156 0.16 6.57 -5.80
N ALA A 157 -1.12 6.50 -6.11
CA ALA A 157 -1.73 7.27 -7.22
C ALA A 157 -1.64 8.78 -6.96
N LEU A 158 -1.95 9.21 -5.73
CA LEU A 158 -1.85 10.62 -5.32
C LEU A 158 -0.41 11.13 -5.42
N GLY A 159 0.58 10.35 -4.97
CA GLY A 159 1.99 10.72 -5.08
C GLY A 159 2.43 10.89 -6.55
N ILE A 160 2.04 9.98 -7.42
CA ILE A 160 2.31 10.07 -8.86
C ILE A 160 1.63 11.31 -9.45
N LEU A 161 0.33 11.54 -9.16
CA LEU A 161 -0.41 12.71 -9.65
C LEU A 161 0.22 14.03 -9.19
N HIS A 162 0.71 14.11 -7.95
CA HIS A 162 1.43 15.29 -7.46
C HIS A 162 2.71 15.56 -8.26
N ALA A 163 3.45 14.51 -8.63
CA ALA A 163 4.71 14.63 -9.37
C ALA A 163 4.53 14.84 -10.88
N MET A 164 3.42 14.37 -11.46
CA MET A 164 3.12 14.61 -12.87
C MET A 164 2.96 16.11 -13.15
N PRO A 165 3.49 16.63 -14.27
CA PRO A 165 3.23 18.00 -14.70
C PRO A 165 1.73 18.18 -15.02
N ALA A 166 1.23 19.41 -14.86
CA ALA A 166 -0.09 19.77 -15.36
C ALA A 166 -0.14 19.59 -16.90
N ASN A 167 -1.31 19.25 -17.41
CA ASN A 167 -1.55 18.96 -18.82
C ASN A 167 -0.69 17.78 -19.37
N SER A 168 -0.35 16.82 -18.52
CA SER A 168 0.37 15.62 -18.97
C SER A 168 -0.47 14.80 -19.94
N ASP A 169 0.12 14.38 -21.05
CA ASP A 169 -0.51 13.49 -22.05
C ASP A 169 -0.63 12.04 -21.55
N THR A 170 0.02 11.72 -20.43
CA THR A 170 -0.09 10.40 -19.81
C THR A 170 -1.41 10.23 -19.09
N GLN A 171 -2.19 9.25 -19.48
CA GLN A 171 -3.38 8.81 -18.79
C GLN A 171 -3.01 7.89 -17.62
N LEU A 172 -3.51 8.22 -16.42
CA LEU A 172 -3.32 7.39 -15.23
C LEU A 172 -4.51 6.44 -15.05
N HIS A 173 -4.25 5.13 -14.99
CA HIS A 173 -5.25 4.11 -14.71
C HIS A 173 -5.03 3.55 -13.31
N VAL A 174 -6.01 3.72 -12.46
CA VAL A 174 -5.97 3.26 -11.06
C VAL A 174 -6.96 2.13 -10.87
N VAL A 175 -6.45 0.91 -10.70
CA VAL A 175 -7.26 -0.29 -10.47
C VAL A 175 -7.47 -0.46 -8.97
N SER A 176 -8.65 -0.10 -8.47
CA SER A 176 -9.01 -0.22 -7.07
C SER A 176 -9.29 -1.67 -6.69
N ALA A 177 -8.55 -2.17 -5.70
CA ALA A 177 -8.74 -3.51 -5.14
C ALA A 177 -9.68 -3.52 -3.93
N VAL A 178 -10.14 -2.35 -3.49
CA VAL A 178 -10.95 -2.15 -2.27
C VAL A 178 -12.36 -1.72 -2.65
N LYS A 179 -13.36 -2.46 -2.16
CA LYS A 179 -14.77 -2.10 -2.36
C LYS A 179 -15.11 -0.81 -1.61
N GLY A 180 -15.77 0.13 -2.30
CA GLY A 180 -16.25 1.36 -1.68
C GLY A 180 -15.17 2.39 -1.39
N ALA A 181 -14.08 2.41 -2.14
CA ALA A 181 -12.98 3.38 -2.05
C ALA A 181 -13.37 4.77 -2.62
N LYS A 182 -14.61 5.26 -2.34
CA LYS A 182 -15.13 6.51 -2.89
C LYS A 182 -14.31 7.73 -2.50
N LYS A 183 -13.93 7.83 -1.22
CA LYS A 183 -13.11 8.95 -0.74
C LYS A 183 -11.74 8.99 -1.43
N GLU A 184 -11.11 7.85 -1.60
CA GLU A 184 -9.84 7.71 -2.29
C GLU A 184 -9.95 8.05 -3.78
N GLN A 185 -11.06 7.66 -4.40
CA GLN A 185 -11.38 8.01 -5.79
C GLN A 185 -11.62 9.51 -5.95
N GLU A 186 -12.43 10.12 -5.09
CA GLU A 186 -12.71 11.56 -5.09
C GLU A 186 -11.41 12.37 -4.98
N LEU A 187 -10.57 12.06 -4.00
CA LEU A 187 -9.27 12.75 -3.82
C LEU A 187 -8.37 12.65 -5.06
N ALA A 188 -8.30 11.47 -5.68
CA ALA A 188 -7.50 11.28 -6.89
C ALA A 188 -8.10 12.01 -8.09
N THR A 189 -9.44 12.02 -8.23
CA THR A 189 -10.15 12.69 -9.31
C THR A 189 -10.01 14.21 -9.21
N ASP A 190 -10.19 14.78 -8.03
CA ASP A 190 -10.06 16.22 -7.80
C ASP A 190 -8.63 16.71 -8.11
N LEU A 191 -7.62 15.94 -7.66
CA LEU A 191 -6.23 16.27 -7.95
C LEU A 191 -5.91 16.15 -9.45
N ALA A 192 -6.38 15.10 -10.13
CA ALA A 192 -6.20 14.93 -11.56
C ALA A 192 -6.87 16.05 -12.35
N TYR A 193 -8.11 16.39 -11.96
CA TYR A 193 -8.87 17.51 -12.57
C TYR A 193 -8.14 18.84 -12.40
N SER A 194 -7.66 19.16 -11.20
CA SER A 194 -6.94 20.41 -10.93
C SER A 194 -5.66 20.59 -11.76
N LYS A 195 -5.09 19.48 -12.23
CA LYS A 195 -3.87 19.45 -13.06
C LYS A 195 -4.13 19.18 -14.54
N ASN A 196 -5.40 19.06 -14.95
CA ASN A 196 -5.80 18.64 -16.30
C ASN A 196 -5.11 17.35 -16.75
N ILE A 197 -5.14 16.33 -15.89
CA ILE A 197 -4.60 14.99 -16.14
C ILE A 197 -5.77 14.03 -16.32
N THR A 198 -5.72 13.19 -17.35
CA THR A 198 -6.74 12.15 -17.55
C THR A 198 -6.55 11.02 -16.55
N LEU A 199 -7.56 10.80 -15.70
CA LEU A 199 -7.61 9.71 -14.74
C LEU A 199 -8.72 8.73 -15.09
N SER A 200 -8.41 7.44 -15.15
CA SER A 200 -9.38 6.35 -15.17
C SER A 200 -9.32 5.60 -13.85
N TRP A 201 -10.39 5.69 -13.05
CA TRP A 201 -10.54 4.89 -11.85
C TRP A 201 -11.37 3.65 -12.14
N ILE A 202 -10.79 2.47 -11.96
CA ILE A 202 -11.39 1.17 -12.25
C ILE A 202 -11.69 0.47 -10.93
N ASP A 203 -12.97 0.27 -10.63
CA ASP A 203 -13.39 -0.44 -9.42
C ASP A 203 -13.42 -1.95 -9.69
N GLU A 204 -12.26 -2.61 -9.50
CA GLU A 204 -12.10 -4.04 -9.74
C GLU A 204 -12.55 -4.85 -8.52
N THR A 205 -13.85 -4.84 -8.28
CA THR A 205 -14.49 -5.57 -7.18
C THR A 205 -15.26 -6.82 -7.61
N SER A 206 -15.20 -7.19 -8.88
CA SER A 206 -15.84 -8.40 -9.44
C SER A 206 -15.45 -9.69 -8.72
N PHE A 207 -14.26 -9.70 -8.09
CA PHE A 207 -13.77 -10.83 -7.27
C PHE A 207 -14.14 -10.71 -5.78
N GLY A 208 -14.98 -9.76 -5.36
CA GLY A 208 -15.46 -9.62 -3.99
C GLY A 208 -14.70 -8.63 -3.10
N GLY A 209 -13.82 -7.80 -3.65
CA GLY A 209 -13.09 -6.74 -2.92
C GLY A 209 -11.71 -7.19 -2.40
N PHE A 210 -11.22 -6.49 -1.36
CA PHE A 210 -9.88 -6.76 -0.82
C PHE A 210 -9.76 -8.15 -0.20
N GLY A 211 -8.66 -8.84 -0.50
CA GLY A 211 -8.35 -10.16 0.04
C GLY A 211 -9.17 -11.30 -0.58
N ARG A 212 -10.15 -10.99 -1.43
CA ARG A 212 -10.93 -11.99 -2.15
C ARG A 212 -10.40 -12.17 -3.56
N VAL A 213 -10.22 -13.42 -3.93
CA VAL A 213 -9.77 -13.89 -5.24
C VAL A 213 -10.58 -15.13 -5.60
N ASN A 214 -10.73 -15.41 -6.88
CA ASN A 214 -11.27 -16.66 -7.39
C ASN A 214 -10.22 -17.44 -8.20
N ASP A 215 -10.53 -18.66 -8.56
CA ASP A 215 -9.60 -19.53 -9.28
C ASP A 215 -9.18 -18.92 -10.63
N VAL A 216 -10.09 -18.29 -11.34
CA VAL A 216 -9.79 -17.61 -12.63
C VAL A 216 -8.70 -16.56 -12.48
N LEU A 217 -8.75 -15.75 -11.41
CA LEU A 217 -7.74 -14.73 -11.15
C LEU A 217 -6.41 -15.36 -10.72
N LEU A 218 -6.47 -16.43 -9.93
CA LEU A 218 -5.27 -17.18 -9.50
C LEU A 218 -4.59 -17.87 -10.68
N ASP A 219 -5.34 -18.49 -11.58
CA ASP A 219 -4.81 -19.12 -12.79
C ASP A 219 -4.13 -18.10 -13.71
N LYS A 220 -4.78 -16.94 -13.93
CA LYS A 220 -4.16 -15.85 -14.69
C LYS A 220 -2.84 -15.39 -14.07
N LYS A 221 -2.81 -15.21 -12.74
CA LYS A 221 -1.61 -14.83 -11.99
C LYS A 221 -0.51 -15.88 -12.15
N THR A 222 -0.84 -17.15 -11.95
CA THR A 222 0.10 -18.28 -12.06
C THR A 222 0.69 -18.36 -13.47
N SER A 223 -0.17 -18.39 -14.49
CA SER A 223 0.26 -18.39 -15.89
C SER A 223 1.15 -17.19 -16.26
N PHE A 224 0.83 -15.99 -15.74
CA PHE A 224 1.67 -14.81 -15.96
C PHE A 224 3.05 -14.98 -15.32
N THR A 225 3.09 -15.45 -14.07
CA THR A 225 4.35 -15.65 -13.34
C THR A 225 5.22 -16.72 -13.99
N GLU A 226 4.64 -17.82 -14.44
CA GLU A 226 5.34 -18.90 -15.17
C GLU A 226 5.94 -18.41 -16.48
N LYS A 227 5.18 -17.62 -17.27
CA LYS A 227 5.63 -17.10 -18.57
C LYS A 227 6.67 -16.01 -18.47
N THR A 228 6.65 -15.20 -17.40
CA THR A 228 7.48 -13.99 -17.30
C THR A 228 8.55 -14.07 -16.23
N ALA A 229 8.50 -15.05 -15.34
CA ALA A 229 9.28 -15.11 -14.09
C ALA A 229 9.10 -13.87 -13.20
N ILE A 230 8.03 -13.09 -13.39
CA ILE A 230 7.72 -11.90 -12.60
C ILE A 230 6.64 -12.24 -11.57
N PRO A 231 6.98 -12.22 -10.27
CA PRO A 231 5.98 -12.43 -9.23
C PRO A 231 5.04 -11.21 -9.13
N ILE A 232 3.76 -11.48 -8.97
CA ILE A 232 2.75 -10.47 -8.67
C ILE A 232 1.87 -10.95 -7.52
N ASP A 233 1.47 -10.03 -6.64
CA ASP A 233 0.59 -10.35 -5.52
C ASP A 233 -0.85 -10.61 -5.99
N ARG A 234 -1.59 -11.41 -5.19
CA ARG A 234 -2.97 -11.80 -5.51
C ARG A 234 -4.00 -10.69 -5.25
N ASN A 235 -3.71 -9.77 -4.34
CA ASN A 235 -4.69 -8.82 -3.83
C ASN A 235 -4.79 -7.56 -4.69
N TYR A 236 -3.68 -7.13 -5.28
CA TYR A 236 -3.53 -5.87 -6.01
C TYR A 236 -3.10 -6.09 -7.46
N ASN A 237 -1.87 -6.57 -7.69
CA ASN A 237 -1.33 -6.67 -9.05
C ASN A 237 -2.01 -7.72 -9.92
N ALA A 238 -2.56 -8.81 -9.34
CA ALA A 238 -3.37 -9.75 -10.10
C ALA A 238 -4.63 -9.08 -10.68
N LYS A 239 -5.23 -8.11 -9.98
CA LYS A 239 -6.38 -7.34 -10.49
C LYS A 239 -5.98 -6.39 -11.61
N VAL A 240 -4.78 -5.80 -11.55
CA VAL A 240 -4.23 -5.02 -12.67
C VAL A 240 -4.00 -5.92 -13.88
N LEU A 241 -3.47 -7.13 -13.68
CA LEU A 241 -3.32 -8.11 -14.77
C LEU A 241 -4.67 -8.43 -15.41
N ASN A 242 -5.71 -8.66 -14.59
CA ASN A 242 -7.06 -8.89 -15.12
C ASN A 242 -7.58 -7.71 -15.92
N TYR A 243 -7.44 -6.49 -15.43
CA TYR A 243 -7.80 -5.28 -16.16
C TYR A 243 -7.08 -5.21 -17.50
N LEU A 244 -5.76 -5.33 -17.51
CA LEU A 244 -4.93 -5.25 -18.74
C LEU A 244 -5.23 -6.38 -19.73
N SER A 245 -5.71 -7.53 -19.27
CA SER A 245 -6.13 -8.64 -20.14
C SER A 245 -7.45 -8.39 -20.86
N ASN A 246 -8.25 -7.44 -20.40
CA ASN A 246 -9.60 -7.17 -20.90
C ASN A 246 -9.74 -5.83 -21.64
N VAL A 247 -8.67 -5.02 -21.69
CA VAL A 247 -8.68 -3.71 -22.35
C VAL A 247 -7.62 -3.64 -23.43
N ARG A 248 -7.88 -2.82 -24.46
CA ARG A 248 -6.87 -2.44 -25.46
C ARG A 248 -6.49 -0.98 -25.21
N LEU A 249 -5.25 -0.75 -24.83
CA LEU A 249 -4.66 0.57 -24.66
C LEU A 249 -3.70 0.83 -25.83
N ASN A 250 -3.94 1.91 -26.56
CA ASN A 250 -3.12 2.27 -27.73
C ASN A 250 -1.92 3.11 -27.31
N GLY A 251 -0.73 2.70 -27.71
CA GLY A 251 0.52 3.39 -27.39
C GLY A 251 1.28 2.70 -26.25
N THR A 252 2.22 3.41 -25.68
CA THR A 252 3.11 2.86 -24.65
C THR A 252 2.39 2.74 -23.30
N VAL A 253 2.33 1.52 -22.79
CA VAL A 253 1.74 1.20 -21.48
C VAL A 253 2.84 0.86 -20.49
N VAL A 254 2.90 1.57 -19.37
CA VAL A 254 3.72 1.21 -18.22
C VAL A 254 2.81 0.66 -17.13
N TRP A 255 3.00 -0.61 -16.78
CA TRP A 255 2.39 -1.19 -15.59
C TRP A 255 3.36 -1.09 -14.42
N LEU A 256 2.95 -0.43 -13.34
CA LEU A 256 3.70 -0.36 -12.10
C LEU A 256 3.40 -1.60 -11.23
N ASN A 257 4.37 -2.50 -11.10
CA ASN A 257 4.33 -3.55 -10.11
C ASN A 257 4.71 -2.97 -8.74
N THR A 258 3.70 -2.69 -7.93
CA THR A 258 3.85 -2.04 -6.62
C THR A 258 4.43 -2.95 -5.54
N GLY A 259 4.87 -4.15 -5.88
CA GLY A 259 5.32 -5.16 -4.91
C GLY A 259 4.16 -5.73 -4.08
N GLY A 260 4.42 -6.04 -2.82
CA GLY A 260 3.39 -6.61 -1.93
C GLY A 260 3.56 -8.12 -1.72
N TYR A 261 4.72 -8.65 -2.06
CA TYR A 261 5.12 -10.01 -1.73
C TYR A 261 5.93 -9.99 -0.44
N PRO A 262 5.36 -10.36 0.70
CA PRO A 262 6.13 -10.63 1.91
C PRO A 262 7.09 -11.79 1.67
N LEU A 263 8.26 -11.76 2.31
CA LEU A 263 9.28 -12.81 2.20
C LEU A 263 8.73 -14.22 2.42
N PHE A 264 7.77 -14.37 3.32
CA PHE A 264 7.15 -15.64 3.65
C PHE A 264 6.11 -16.16 2.62
N GLU A 265 5.76 -15.37 1.61
CA GLU A 265 4.99 -15.85 0.45
C GLU A 265 5.91 -16.26 -0.73
N ARG A 266 7.24 -16.04 -0.58
CA ARG A 266 8.25 -16.45 -1.56
C ARG A 266 8.88 -17.80 -1.24
N LEU A 267 8.63 -18.32 -0.05
CA LEU A 267 9.03 -19.63 0.44
C LEU A 267 7.90 -20.63 0.30
#